data_cf19007bec0b6443918ab22e346cc074
#
_entry.id   cf19007bec0b6443918ab22e346cc074
#
_cell.length_a   1.000
_cell.length_b   1.000
_cell.length_c   1.000
_cell.angle_alpha   90.00
_cell.angle_beta   90.00
_cell.angle_gamma   90.00
#
_symmetry.space_group_name_H-M   'P 1'
#
loop_
_entity.id
_entity.type
_entity.pdbx_description
1 polymer ?
#
loop_
_entity_poly.entity_id
_entity_poly.type
_entity_poly.pdbx_seq_one_letter_code
_entity_poly.pdbx_strand_id
1 'polypeptide(L)'
;MPVRTVHQYIDVYSPRKLDKRLIIGTIHPHVTENFNIPFFYGNIGSFWEILQGAFPQHDFTNLESILSILNKYETSITDIIKECDRENANITRDDLLYNLCLNTEQISDTLNESKIHTIYFTSRFGKNNAAKLFTSALKVNYRKYLDKNESEFIIPESQFGRQIRCIVLYSPSNEANKGIAGGAAAYLRKKEYYKQFKNPIKKFKIEFYREKFQYLNQQVD
;
A
#
# COMPACT_ATOMS: atom_id res chain seq x y z
N MET A 1 -27.35 -2.39 7.75
CA MET A 1 -27.81 -1.83 6.47
C MET A 1 -26.61 -1.56 5.59
N PRO A 2 -26.67 -1.79 4.29
CA PRO A 2 -25.60 -1.45 3.37
C PRO A 2 -25.23 0.02 3.45
N VAL A 3 -23.94 0.33 3.32
CA VAL A 3 -23.40 1.70 3.36
C VAL A 3 -22.48 1.94 2.18
N ARG A 4 -22.55 3.14 1.60
CA ARG A 4 -21.61 3.64 0.59
C ARG A 4 -20.42 4.29 1.27
N THR A 5 -19.22 3.89 0.94
CA THR A 5 -17.97 4.52 1.36
C THR A 5 -17.41 5.34 0.20
N VAL A 6 -17.27 6.64 0.38
CA VAL A 6 -16.57 7.55 -0.53
C VAL A 6 -15.20 7.87 0.08
N HIS A 7 -14.16 7.81 -0.73
CA HIS A 7 -12.80 8.04 -0.25
C HIS A 7 -12.58 9.51 0.13
N GLN A 8 -12.10 9.76 1.35
CA GLN A 8 -11.98 11.11 1.91
C GLN A 8 -10.68 11.83 1.54
N TYR A 9 -9.63 11.10 1.11
CA TYR A 9 -8.27 11.64 1.04
C TYR A 9 -7.70 11.75 -0.39
N ILE A 10 -8.18 10.98 -1.37
CA ILE A 10 -7.55 10.93 -2.71
C ILE A 10 -7.62 12.25 -3.46
N ASP A 11 -8.69 13.03 -3.29
CA ASP A 11 -8.84 14.34 -3.93
C ASP A 11 -8.11 15.44 -3.15
N VAL A 12 -7.91 15.26 -1.82
CA VAL A 12 -7.20 16.20 -0.94
C VAL A 12 -5.69 16.07 -1.08
N TYR A 13 -5.19 14.83 -1.22
CA TYR A 13 -3.76 14.51 -1.27
C TYR A 13 -3.41 13.82 -2.60
N SER A 14 -3.71 14.51 -3.70
CA SER A 14 -3.41 13.99 -5.04
C SER A 14 -1.91 13.75 -5.24
N PRO A 15 -1.52 12.68 -5.97
CA PRO A 15 -0.12 12.42 -6.29
C PRO A 15 0.55 13.58 -7.04
N ARG A 16 1.81 13.87 -6.70
CA ARG A 16 2.55 15.01 -7.26
C ARG A 16 3.34 14.58 -8.50
N LYS A 17 3.41 15.46 -9.50
CA LYS A 17 4.08 15.19 -10.79
C LYS A 17 5.59 14.97 -10.66
N LEU A 18 6.23 15.54 -9.65
CA LEU A 18 7.68 15.43 -9.44
C LEU A 18 8.09 14.19 -8.67
N ASP A 19 7.13 13.50 -8.07
CA ASP A 19 7.44 12.34 -7.25
C ASP A 19 7.95 11.16 -8.08
N LYS A 20 8.84 10.41 -7.48
CA LYS A 20 9.51 9.24 -8.07
C LYS A 20 8.86 7.92 -7.63
N ARG A 21 8.06 7.95 -6.57
CA ARG A 21 7.46 6.77 -5.95
C ARG A 21 5.97 7.00 -5.69
N LEU A 22 5.19 5.92 -5.82
CA LEU A 22 3.76 5.93 -5.53
C LEU A 22 3.40 4.73 -4.65
N ILE A 23 2.75 4.99 -3.52
CA ILE A 23 2.16 3.95 -2.68
C ILE A 23 0.69 3.85 -3.06
N ILE A 24 0.21 2.63 -3.36
CA ILE A 24 -1.18 2.39 -3.73
C ILE A 24 -1.80 1.40 -2.75
N GLY A 25 -2.82 1.88 -2.04
CA GLY A 25 -3.67 1.08 -1.17
C GLY A 25 -4.98 0.68 -1.81
N THR A 26 -5.90 0.17 -0.98
CA THR A 26 -7.24 -0.27 -1.43
C THR A 26 -8.27 0.82 -1.21
N ILE A 27 -8.71 1.02 0.01
CA ILE A 27 -9.58 2.09 0.51
C ILE A 27 -9.61 2.05 2.05
N HIS A 28 -9.80 3.18 2.70
CA HIS A 28 -9.98 3.24 4.15
C HIS A 28 -11.30 2.57 4.63
N PRO A 29 -11.44 2.19 5.90
CA PRO A 29 -12.71 1.77 6.50
C PRO A 29 -13.81 2.80 6.29
N HIS A 30 -15.09 2.41 6.43
CA HIS A 30 -16.21 3.36 6.33
C HIS A 30 -16.16 4.40 7.45
N VAL A 31 -15.84 3.97 8.67
CA VAL A 31 -15.73 4.80 9.87
C VAL A 31 -14.28 5.25 10.03
N THR A 32 -14.04 6.55 9.98
CA THR A 32 -12.72 7.19 10.06
C THR A 32 -12.56 8.16 11.23
N GLU A 33 -13.64 8.42 12.00
CA GLU A 33 -13.65 9.37 13.13
C GLU A 33 -12.65 8.99 14.25
N ASN A 34 -12.30 7.69 14.32
CA ASN A 34 -11.34 7.16 15.29
C ASN A 34 -9.90 7.07 14.75
N PHE A 35 -9.63 7.65 13.59
CA PHE A 35 -8.27 7.69 13.06
C PHE A 35 -7.39 8.62 13.92
N ASN A 36 -6.24 8.11 14.35
CA ASN A 36 -5.25 8.94 15.06
C ASN A 36 -4.63 10.00 14.14
N ILE A 37 -4.56 9.68 12.85
CA ILE A 37 -4.00 10.53 11.81
C ILE A 37 -5.08 10.67 10.72
N PRO A 38 -5.58 11.87 10.40
CA PRO A 38 -6.60 12.09 9.37
C PRO A 38 -5.98 11.99 7.97
N PHE A 39 -5.54 10.81 7.60
CA PHE A 39 -4.79 10.50 6.38
C PHE A 39 -4.94 9.04 5.99
N PHE A 40 -4.40 8.65 4.84
CA PHE A 40 -4.30 7.25 4.43
C PHE A 40 -3.70 6.41 5.56
N TYR A 41 -4.29 5.25 5.85
CA TYR A 41 -3.84 4.35 6.93
C TYR A 41 -3.77 5.00 8.32
N GLY A 42 -4.64 5.96 8.60
CA GLY A 42 -4.61 6.71 9.85
C GLY A 42 -5.06 5.96 11.11
N ASN A 43 -5.52 4.70 10.96
CA ASN A 43 -5.91 3.85 12.08
C ASN A 43 -4.68 3.26 12.82
N ILE A 44 -4.87 2.96 14.11
CA ILE A 44 -3.83 2.34 14.95
C ILE A 44 -3.42 0.95 14.41
N GLY A 45 -2.15 0.62 14.54
CA GLY A 45 -1.63 -0.71 14.20
C GLY A 45 -1.50 -0.97 12.70
N SER A 46 -1.44 0.09 11.91
CA SER A 46 -1.45 0.04 10.45
C SER A 46 -0.10 0.30 9.81
N PHE A 47 -0.12 0.80 8.59
CA PHE A 47 1.03 1.07 7.73
C PHE A 47 2.09 1.97 8.40
N TRP A 48 1.67 3.08 9.03
CA TRP A 48 2.59 4.03 9.66
C TRP A 48 3.31 3.45 10.87
N GLU A 49 2.63 2.62 11.67
CA GLU A 49 3.26 1.94 12.80
C GLU A 49 4.32 0.92 12.36
N ILE A 50 4.08 0.24 11.22
CA ILE A 50 5.08 -0.67 10.63
C ILE A 50 6.29 0.12 10.14
N LEU A 51 6.06 1.26 9.46
CA LEU A 51 7.15 2.13 9.01
C LEU A 51 7.91 2.76 10.18
N GLN A 52 7.23 3.18 11.25
CA GLN A 52 7.89 3.65 12.49
C GLN A 52 8.82 2.59 13.08
N GLY A 53 8.38 1.34 13.11
CA GLY A 53 9.23 0.22 13.56
C GLY A 53 10.37 -0.12 12.59
N ALA A 54 10.18 0.11 11.30
CA ALA A 54 11.19 -0.13 10.27
C ALA A 54 12.26 0.98 10.22
N PHE A 55 11.84 2.23 10.42
CA PHE A 55 12.68 3.43 10.28
C PHE A 55 12.51 4.35 11.50
N PRO A 56 13.05 3.96 12.68
CA PRO A 56 12.86 4.69 13.92
C PRO A 56 13.49 6.09 13.94
N GLN A 57 14.35 6.40 12.97
CA GLN A 57 14.93 7.73 12.77
C GLN A 57 13.95 8.75 12.16
N HIS A 58 12.79 8.30 11.65
CA HIS A 58 11.72 9.13 11.12
C HIS A 58 10.52 9.12 12.07
N ASP A 59 9.75 10.20 12.09
CA ASP A 59 8.53 10.29 12.86
C ASP A 59 7.30 10.04 11.98
N PHE A 60 6.66 8.87 12.12
CA PHE A 60 5.42 8.50 11.45
C PHE A 60 4.19 8.57 12.37
N THR A 61 4.25 9.36 13.46
CA THR A 61 3.19 9.40 14.47
C THR A 61 2.17 10.52 14.26
N ASN A 62 2.47 11.50 13.40
CA ASN A 62 1.59 12.62 13.11
C ASN A 62 1.61 13.00 11.62
N LEU A 63 0.57 13.69 11.17
CA LEU A 63 0.36 14.04 9.77
C LEU A 63 1.45 14.93 9.20
N GLU A 64 1.87 15.96 9.93
CA GLU A 64 2.86 16.93 9.46
C GLU A 64 4.21 16.25 9.16
N SER A 65 4.68 15.44 10.09
CA SER A 65 5.91 14.66 9.93
C SER A 65 5.82 13.66 8.77
N ILE A 66 4.69 12.96 8.63
CA ILE A 66 4.45 12.05 7.50
C ILE A 66 4.51 12.79 6.16
N LEU A 67 3.80 13.91 6.02
CA LEU A 67 3.81 14.70 4.79
C LEU A 67 5.21 15.25 4.49
N SER A 68 5.96 15.69 5.51
CA SER A 68 7.36 16.12 5.36
C SER A 68 8.25 14.98 4.84
N ILE A 69 8.13 13.77 5.40
CA ILE A 69 8.88 12.59 4.96
C ILE A 69 8.51 12.21 3.52
N LEU A 70 7.21 12.14 3.20
CA LEU A 70 6.75 11.83 1.85
C LEU A 70 7.27 12.85 0.83
N ASN A 71 7.30 14.14 1.19
CA ASN A 71 7.85 15.19 0.36
C ASN A 71 9.37 15.05 0.18
N LYS A 72 10.10 14.91 1.28
CA LYS A 72 11.56 14.74 1.28
C LYS A 72 12.01 13.58 0.38
N TYR A 73 11.26 12.48 0.39
CA TYR A 73 11.60 11.29 -0.39
C TYR A 73 10.81 11.16 -1.69
N GLU A 74 10.24 12.24 -2.22
CA GLU A 74 9.55 12.28 -3.51
C GLU A 74 8.57 11.09 -3.66
N THR A 75 7.72 10.92 -2.65
CA THR A 75 6.79 9.79 -2.56
C THR A 75 5.36 10.30 -2.40
N SER A 76 4.47 9.88 -3.28
CA SER A 76 3.03 10.09 -3.17
C SER A 76 2.33 8.84 -2.66
N ILE A 77 1.09 9.03 -2.19
CA ILE A 77 0.21 7.94 -1.75
C ILE A 77 -1.19 8.15 -2.34
N THR A 78 -1.85 7.07 -2.70
CA THR A 78 -3.25 7.04 -3.14
C THR A 78 -3.86 5.68 -2.87
N ASP A 79 -5.17 5.55 -3.11
CA ASP A 79 -5.88 4.27 -3.07
C ASP A 79 -6.51 3.97 -4.44
N ILE A 80 -6.66 2.68 -4.77
CA ILE A 80 -7.20 2.22 -6.06
C ILE A 80 -8.73 2.29 -6.12
N ILE A 81 -9.42 2.27 -4.98
CA ILE A 81 -10.88 2.37 -4.91
C ILE A 81 -11.26 3.77 -4.47
N LYS A 82 -12.01 4.48 -5.31
CA LYS A 82 -12.60 5.79 -5.03
C LYS A 82 -13.87 5.67 -4.20
N GLU A 83 -14.70 4.67 -4.53
CA GLU A 83 -15.95 4.42 -3.82
C GLU A 83 -16.28 2.93 -3.83
N CYS A 84 -16.96 2.47 -2.79
CA CYS A 84 -17.47 1.10 -2.74
C CYS A 84 -18.69 0.99 -1.83
N ASP A 85 -19.44 -0.10 -2.01
CA ASP A 85 -20.50 -0.50 -1.09
C ASP A 85 -19.98 -1.58 -0.13
N ARG A 86 -20.52 -1.58 1.10
CA ARG A 86 -20.27 -2.53 2.17
C ARG A 86 -21.61 -3.02 2.73
N GLU A 87 -21.71 -4.26 3.19
CA GLU A 87 -22.92 -4.76 3.84
C GLU A 87 -23.29 -3.97 5.10
N ASN A 88 -22.29 -3.46 5.81
CA ASN A 88 -22.45 -2.55 6.95
C ASN A 88 -21.13 -1.78 7.20
N ALA A 89 -21.20 -0.76 8.05
CA ALA A 89 -20.08 0.15 8.34
C ALA A 89 -18.84 -0.54 8.97
N ASN A 90 -19.01 -1.71 9.60
CA ASN A 90 -17.93 -2.43 10.28
C ASN A 90 -17.13 -3.35 9.34
N ILE A 91 -17.55 -3.53 8.09
CA ILE A 91 -16.81 -4.35 7.13
C ILE A 91 -15.54 -3.62 6.72
N THR A 92 -14.38 -4.21 7.04
CA THR A 92 -13.05 -3.69 6.71
C THR A 92 -12.29 -4.56 5.69
N ARG A 93 -12.78 -5.78 5.43
CA ARG A 93 -12.15 -6.74 4.51
C ARG A 93 -12.37 -6.34 3.05
N ASP A 94 -11.30 -6.24 2.29
CA ASP A 94 -11.33 -5.86 0.87
C ASP A 94 -12.17 -6.83 0.01
N ASP A 95 -12.10 -8.13 0.26
CA ASP A 95 -12.79 -9.16 -0.52
C ASP A 95 -14.33 -9.14 -0.38
N LEU A 96 -14.85 -8.42 0.61
CA LEU A 96 -16.27 -8.22 0.86
C LEU A 96 -16.82 -6.90 0.26
N LEU A 97 -15.97 -6.07 -0.30
CA LEU A 97 -16.39 -4.85 -0.98
C LEU A 97 -17.06 -5.18 -2.32
N TYR A 98 -18.08 -4.40 -2.68
CA TYR A 98 -18.79 -4.55 -3.96
C TYR A 98 -19.17 -3.19 -4.55
N ASN A 99 -19.70 -3.16 -5.78
CA ASN A 99 -20.03 -1.95 -6.54
C ASN A 99 -18.86 -0.93 -6.53
N LEU A 100 -17.67 -1.41 -6.88
CA LEU A 100 -16.44 -0.62 -6.83
C LEU A 100 -16.40 0.45 -7.91
N CYS A 101 -16.16 1.70 -7.55
CA CYS A 101 -15.69 2.76 -8.43
C CYS A 101 -14.18 2.89 -8.25
N LEU A 102 -13.40 2.64 -9.30
CA LEU A 102 -11.94 2.65 -9.23
C LEU A 102 -11.37 4.03 -9.55
N ASN A 103 -10.26 4.37 -8.91
CA ASN A 103 -9.48 5.60 -9.13
C ASN A 103 -8.48 5.47 -10.29
N THR A 104 -8.86 4.74 -11.34
CA THR A 104 -7.92 4.36 -12.41
C THR A 104 -7.54 5.50 -13.32
N GLU A 105 -8.44 6.45 -13.56
CA GLU A 105 -8.19 7.63 -14.39
C GLU A 105 -7.10 8.50 -13.75
N GLN A 106 -7.31 8.95 -12.51
CA GLN A 106 -6.31 9.74 -11.78
C GLN A 106 -4.95 9.04 -11.68
N ILE A 107 -4.94 7.73 -11.41
CA ILE A 107 -3.69 6.95 -11.34
C ILE A 107 -3.02 6.88 -12.70
N SER A 108 -3.77 6.63 -13.78
CA SER A 108 -3.24 6.57 -15.14
C SER A 108 -2.63 7.92 -15.57
N ASP A 109 -3.35 9.02 -15.34
CA ASP A 109 -2.88 10.37 -15.63
C ASP A 109 -1.62 10.70 -14.82
N THR A 110 -1.63 10.37 -13.52
CA THR A 110 -0.45 10.50 -12.67
C THR A 110 0.74 9.75 -13.25
N LEU A 111 0.57 8.49 -13.68
CA LEU A 111 1.66 7.69 -14.24
C LEU A 111 2.13 8.22 -15.60
N ASN A 112 1.27 8.79 -16.41
CA ASN A 112 1.65 9.39 -17.69
C ASN A 112 2.42 10.71 -17.52
N GLU A 113 2.05 11.54 -16.55
CA GLU A 113 2.53 12.91 -16.40
C GLU A 113 3.66 13.08 -15.37
N SER A 114 3.92 12.05 -14.54
CA SER A 114 4.90 12.14 -13.44
C SER A 114 6.24 11.45 -13.76
N LYS A 115 7.18 11.57 -12.81
CA LYS A 115 8.47 10.86 -12.82
C LYS A 115 8.44 9.54 -12.06
N ILE A 116 7.27 9.04 -11.67
CA ILE A 116 7.13 7.81 -10.89
C ILE A 116 7.72 6.63 -11.65
N HIS A 117 8.71 6.00 -11.08
CA HIS A 117 9.36 4.79 -11.59
C HIS A 117 9.27 3.60 -10.61
N THR A 118 8.69 3.79 -9.43
CA THR A 118 8.47 2.72 -8.46
C THR A 118 7.07 2.84 -7.85
N ILE A 119 6.33 1.73 -7.85
CA ILE A 119 5.00 1.63 -7.22
C ILE A 119 5.07 0.58 -6.10
N TYR A 120 4.51 0.91 -4.94
CA TYR A 120 4.34 0.01 -3.80
C TYR A 120 2.85 -0.30 -3.62
N PHE A 121 2.46 -1.56 -3.80
CA PHE A 121 1.09 -2.01 -3.49
C PHE A 121 1.03 -2.53 -2.07
N THR A 122 0.14 -2.00 -1.25
CA THR A 122 -0.01 -2.40 0.15
C THR A 122 -0.83 -3.66 0.36
N SER A 123 -1.39 -4.22 -0.72
CA SER A 123 -2.05 -5.52 -0.74
C SER A 123 -1.81 -6.24 -2.07
N ARG A 124 -1.84 -7.60 -2.02
CA ARG A 124 -1.36 -8.48 -3.10
C ARG A 124 -2.42 -8.70 -4.21
N PHE A 125 -2.58 -9.95 -4.66
CA PHE A 125 -3.42 -10.31 -5.80
C PHE A 125 -4.74 -11.00 -5.41
N GLY A 126 -5.15 -10.89 -4.15
CA GLY A 126 -6.46 -11.34 -3.68
C GLY A 126 -7.62 -10.52 -4.27
N LYS A 127 -8.85 -11.01 -4.08
CA LYS A 127 -10.05 -10.30 -4.54
C LYS A 127 -10.08 -8.88 -3.96
N ASN A 128 -10.28 -7.88 -4.81
CA ASN A 128 -10.32 -6.45 -4.48
C ASN A 128 -9.04 -5.87 -3.85
N ASN A 129 -7.94 -6.60 -3.82
CA ASN A 129 -6.67 -6.07 -3.32
C ASN A 129 -6.02 -5.11 -4.33
N ALA A 130 -5.21 -4.17 -3.85
CA ALA A 130 -4.67 -3.07 -4.64
C ALA A 130 -3.90 -3.54 -5.89
N ALA A 131 -2.94 -4.47 -5.76
CA ALA A 131 -2.18 -4.97 -6.90
C ALA A 131 -3.09 -5.67 -7.94
N LYS A 132 -4.11 -6.43 -7.48
CA LYS A 132 -5.05 -7.11 -8.37
C LYS A 132 -5.92 -6.13 -9.12
N LEU A 133 -6.52 -5.16 -8.44
CA LEU A 133 -7.39 -4.17 -9.07
C LEU A 133 -6.61 -3.31 -10.06
N PHE A 134 -5.44 -2.81 -9.66
CA PHE A 134 -4.57 -2.02 -10.52
C PHE A 134 -4.20 -2.78 -11.80
N THR A 135 -3.66 -4.00 -11.67
CA THR A 135 -3.20 -4.78 -12.83
C THR A 135 -4.33 -5.19 -13.76
N SER A 136 -5.53 -5.44 -13.20
CA SER A 136 -6.71 -5.77 -14.00
C SER A 136 -7.26 -4.55 -14.73
N ALA A 137 -7.41 -3.41 -14.06
CA ALA A 137 -7.99 -2.19 -14.60
C ALA A 137 -7.09 -1.56 -15.69
N LEU A 138 -5.78 -1.51 -15.45
CA LEU A 138 -4.82 -0.95 -16.39
C LEU A 138 -4.25 -2.00 -17.38
N LYS A 139 -4.81 -3.21 -17.41
CA LYS A 139 -4.44 -4.32 -18.32
C LYS A 139 -2.94 -4.66 -18.28
N VAL A 140 -2.31 -4.56 -17.10
CA VAL A 140 -0.90 -4.90 -16.89
C VAL A 140 -0.72 -6.41 -16.86
N ASN A 141 0.05 -6.96 -17.78
CA ASN A 141 0.39 -8.40 -17.76
C ASN A 141 1.53 -8.67 -16.76
N TYR A 142 1.21 -8.56 -15.47
CA TYR A 142 2.19 -8.71 -14.39
C TYR A 142 2.77 -10.11 -14.27
N ARG A 143 2.01 -11.17 -14.63
CA ARG A 143 2.44 -12.58 -14.46
C ARG A 143 3.69 -12.92 -15.26
N LYS A 144 3.87 -12.32 -16.43
CA LYS A 144 5.06 -12.48 -17.27
C LYS A 144 6.34 -11.96 -16.60
N TYR A 145 6.21 -10.99 -15.71
CA TYR A 145 7.32 -10.26 -15.10
C TYR A 145 7.40 -10.42 -13.58
N LEU A 146 6.53 -11.28 -13.02
CA LEU A 146 6.47 -11.52 -11.57
C LEU A 146 7.70 -12.35 -11.14
N ASP A 147 8.38 -11.89 -10.10
CA ASP A 147 9.52 -12.59 -9.52
C ASP A 147 9.09 -13.90 -8.83
N LYS A 148 10.08 -14.79 -8.54
CA LYS A 148 9.85 -16.08 -7.89
C LYS A 148 9.20 -15.98 -6.50
N ASN A 149 9.29 -14.83 -5.85
CA ASN A 149 8.70 -14.58 -4.54
C ASN A 149 7.34 -13.90 -4.63
N GLU A 150 6.84 -13.65 -5.85
CA GLU A 150 5.59 -12.94 -6.12
C GLU A 150 5.52 -11.57 -5.40
N SER A 151 6.64 -10.91 -5.25
CA SER A 151 6.76 -9.64 -4.53
C SER A 151 7.15 -8.46 -5.41
N GLU A 152 7.60 -8.71 -6.63
CA GLU A 152 8.02 -7.66 -7.57
C GLU A 152 7.68 -8.03 -9.00
N PHE A 153 7.29 -7.03 -9.80
CA PHE A 153 7.15 -7.14 -11.24
C PHE A 153 7.49 -5.82 -11.92
N ILE A 154 7.65 -5.84 -13.23
CA ILE A 154 7.95 -4.65 -14.02
C ILE A 154 6.79 -4.34 -14.96
N ILE A 155 6.40 -3.07 -15.02
CA ILE A 155 5.57 -2.55 -16.11
C ILE A 155 6.54 -2.08 -17.20
N PRO A 156 6.41 -2.60 -18.44
CA PRO A 156 7.31 -2.22 -19.53
C PRO A 156 7.13 -0.76 -19.96
N GLU A 157 8.18 -0.21 -20.55
CA GLU A 157 8.21 1.17 -21.05
C GLU A 157 7.09 1.49 -22.04
N SER A 158 6.67 0.50 -22.83
CA SER A 158 5.60 0.65 -23.82
C SER A 158 4.25 1.09 -23.26
N GLN A 159 4.04 0.97 -21.93
CA GLN A 159 2.75 1.30 -21.30
C GLN A 159 2.68 2.75 -20.80
N PHE A 160 3.76 3.28 -20.21
CA PHE A 160 3.80 4.62 -19.62
C PHE A 160 5.04 5.44 -20.04
N GLY A 161 5.66 5.11 -21.19
CA GLY A 161 6.84 5.81 -21.69
C GLY A 161 8.11 5.59 -20.86
N ARG A 162 8.06 4.76 -19.82
CA ARG A 162 9.20 4.35 -18.99
C ARG A 162 8.94 3.05 -18.27
N GLN A 163 10.00 2.37 -17.89
CA GLN A 163 9.91 1.18 -17.07
C GLN A 163 9.52 1.55 -15.63
N ILE A 164 8.53 0.84 -15.05
CA ILE A 164 8.08 1.06 -13.67
C ILE A 164 8.26 -0.23 -12.87
N ARG A 165 9.05 -0.17 -11.80
CA ARG A 165 9.20 -1.25 -10.83
C ARG A 165 7.99 -1.28 -9.89
N CYS A 166 7.33 -2.41 -9.80
CA CYS A 166 6.18 -2.63 -8.92
C CYS A 166 6.58 -3.57 -7.78
N ILE A 167 6.40 -3.12 -6.54
CA ILE A 167 6.71 -3.85 -5.32
C ILE A 167 5.39 -4.17 -4.62
N VAL A 168 5.16 -5.45 -4.35
CA VAL A 168 3.92 -5.96 -3.76
C VAL A 168 4.16 -6.32 -2.30
N LEU A 169 3.64 -5.50 -1.40
CA LEU A 169 3.82 -5.66 0.03
C LEU A 169 2.83 -6.67 0.62
N TYR A 170 3.17 -7.22 1.77
CA TYR A 170 2.19 -7.85 2.64
C TYR A 170 1.32 -6.78 3.29
N SER A 171 0.01 -6.99 3.30
CA SER A 171 -0.92 -5.99 3.85
C SER A 171 -0.53 -5.57 5.29
N PRO A 172 -0.55 -4.27 5.60
CA PRO A 172 -0.28 -3.79 6.94
C PRO A 172 -1.37 -4.18 7.92
N SER A 173 -2.60 -4.44 7.47
CA SER A 173 -3.74 -4.79 8.30
C SER A 173 -3.48 -6.01 9.18
N ASN A 174 -4.03 -5.97 10.41
CA ASN A 174 -4.00 -7.10 11.32
C ASN A 174 -4.82 -8.30 10.82
N GLU A 175 -5.85 -8.07 10.02
CA GLU A 175 -6.66 -9.13 9.41
C GLU A 175 -5.85 -10.03 8.47
N ALA A 176 -4.82 -9.47 7.81
CA ALA A 176 -3.93 -10.23 6.95
C ALA A 176 -2.98 -11.18 7.71
N ASN A 177 -2.87 -11.06 9.04
CA ASN A 177 -1.91 -11.82 9.84
C ASN A 177 -2.11 -13.33 9.74
N LYS A 178 -3.37 -13.81 9.72
CA LYS A 178 -3.65 -15.25 9.56
C LYS A 178 -3.15 -15.79 8.22
N GLY A 179 -3.39 -15.05 7.15
CA GLY A 179 -2.91 -15.41 5.80
C GLY A 179 -1.38 -15.42 5.72
N ILE A 180 -0.72 -14.44 6.34
CA ILE A 180 0.75 -14.38 6.40
C ILE A 180 1.30 -15.57 7.17
N ALA A 181 0.75 -15.86 8.36
CA ALA A 181 1.19 -16.97 9.21
C ALA A 181 1.04 -18.35 8.55
N GLY A 182 0.00 -18.53 7.73
CA GLY A 182 -0.33 -19.80 7.09
C GLY A 182 0.23 -20.01 5.67
N GLY A 183 0.55 -18.92 4.94
CA GLY A 183 0.84 -19.03 3.51
C GLY A 183 1.96 -18.16 2.96
N ALA A 184 2.47 -17.18 3.71
CA ALA A 184 3.53 -16.30 3.19
C ALA A 184 4.88 -17.01 3.17
N ALA A 185 5.36 -17.42 1.99
CA ALA A 185 6.63 -18.13 1.84
C ALA A 185 7.81 -17.38 2.50
N ALA A 186 7.86 -16.06 2.40
CA ALA A 186 8.91 -15.23 3.02
C ALA A 186 8.89 -15.33 4.56
N TYR A 187 7.70 -15.36 5.17
CA TYR A 187 7.55 -15.58 6.60
C TYR A 187 7.91 -17.01 7.00
N LEU A 188 7.36 -17.99 6.28
CA LEU A 188 7.52 -19.42 6.61
C LEU A 188 8.98 -19.87 6.57
N ARG A 189 9.79 -19.34 5.65
CA ARG A 189 11.24 -19.62 5.59
C ARG A 189 12.01 -19.24 6.86
N LYS A 190 11.52 -18.25 7.61
CA LYS A 190 12.14 -17.74 8.84
C LYS A 190 11.23 -17.87 10.06
N LYS A 191 10.25 -18.77 10.00
CA LYS A 191 9.19 -18.89 11.02
C LYS A 191 9.75 -19.08 12.43
N GLU A 192 10.78 -19.96 12.59
CA GLU A 192 11.37 -20.24 13.89
C GLU A 192 12.09 -18.99 14.49
N TYR A 193 12.73 -18.19 13.66
CA TYR A 193 13.28 -16.90 14.07
C TYR A 193 12.19 -15.96 14.57
N TYR A 194 11.08 -15.84 13.83
CA TYR A 194 10.02 -14.90 14.22
C TYR A 194 9.24 -15.34 15.47
N LYS A 195 9.13 -16.63 15.76
CA LYS A 195 8.49 -17.14 16.99
C LYS A 195 9.11 -16.63 18.29
N GLN A 196 10.35 -16.17 18.27
CA GLN A 196 11.04 -15.62 19.43
C GLN A 196 10.51 -14.24 19.85
N PHE A 197 9.76 -13.56 19.01
CA PHE A 197 9.23 -12.23 19.27
C PHE A 197 7.79 -12.30 19.80
N LYS A 198 7.43 -11.36 20.69
CA LYS A 198 6.07 -11.25 21.23
C LYS A 198 4.99 -11.16 20.14
N ASN A 199 5.30 -10.45 19.04
CA ASN A 199 4.42 -10.27 17.87
C ASN A 199 5.13 -10.70 16.59
N PRO A 200 5.20 -12.02 16.29
CA PRO A 200 5.98 -12.59 15.18
C PRO A 200 5.67 -11.96 13.82
N ILE A 201 4.38 -11.82 13.49
CA ILE A 201 3.94 -11.29 12.19
C ILE A 201 4.25 -9.79 12.08
N LYS A 202 4.05 -9.01 13.14
CA LYS A 202 4.42 -7.59 13.14
C LYS A 202 5.93 -7.42 12.93
N LYS A 203 6.76 -8.23 13.62
CA LYS A 203 8.21 -8.24 13.44
C LYS A 203 8.60 -8.56 12.00
N PHE A 204 7.97 -9.58 11.39
CA PHE A 204 8.17 -9.90 9.99
C PHE A 204 7.81 -8.73 9.06
N LYS A 205 6.64 -8.11 9.25
CA LYS A 205 6.22 -6.95 8.44
C LYS A 205 7.23 -5.81 8.55
N ILE A 206 7.69 -5.48 9.75
CA ILE A 206 8.69 -4.42 10.00
C ILE A 206 9.97 -4.71 9.22
N GLU A 207 10.51 -5.93 9.28
CA GLU A 207 11.73 -6.29 8.56
C GLU A 207 11.53 -6.29 7.04
N PHE A 208 10.39 -6.81 6.57
CA PHE A 208 10.04 -6.81 5.16
C PHE A 208 9.89 -5.39 4.60
N TYR A 209 9.21 -4.51 5.32
CA TYR A 209 9.06 -3.10 4.91
C TYR A 209 10.41 -2.37 4.95
N ARG A 210 11.25 -2.62 5.94
CA ARG A 210 12.62 -2.07 5.99
C ARG A 210 13.41 -2.45 4.74
N GLU A 211 13.31 -3.69 4.30
CA GLU A 211 13.96 -4.15 3.06
C GLU A 211 13.38 -3.45 1.82
N LYS A 212 12.06 -3.27 1.73
CA LYS A 212 11.42 -2.71 0.52
C LYS A 212 11.49 -1.19 0.43
N PHE A 213 11.52 -0.47 1.55
CA PHE A 213 11.61 0.99 1.63
C PHE A 213 13.03 1.50 1.95
N GLN A 214 14.08 0.80 1.49
CA GLN A 214 15.49 1.15 1.80
C GLN A 214 15.87 2.61 1.47
N TYR A 215 15.19 3.25 0.54
CA TYR A 215 15.42 4.66 0.19
C TYR A 215 15.18 5.62 1.38
N LEU A 216 14.40 5.21 2.39
CA LEU A 216 14.19 5.98 3.62
C LEU A 216 15.43 6.03 4.53
N ASN A 217 16.46 5.23 4.25
CA ASN A 217 17.76 5.29 4.93
C ASN A 217 18.76 6.25 4.25
N GLN A 218 18.44 6.74 3.04
CA GLN A 218 19.35 7.61 2.29
C GLN A 218 19.31 9.03 2.89
N GLN A 219 20.46 9.62 3.10
CA GLN A 219 20.54 11.06 3.33
C GLN A 219 20.17 11.74 2.01
N VAL A 220 19.12 12.50 2.03
CA VAL A 220 18.74 13.39 0.93
C VAL A 220 19.28 14.76 1.31
N ASP A 221 20.35 15.18 0.61
CA ASP A 221 20.97 16.49 0.75
C ASP A 221 19.99 17.63 0.40
#